data_65a319a0566e1fb8b8810467ebfe9312
#
_entry.id   65a319a0566e1fb8b8810467ebfe9312
#
_cell.length_a   1.000
_cell.length_b   1.000
_cell.length_c   1.000
_cell.angle_alpha   90.00
_cell.angle_beta   90.00
_cell.angle_gamma   90.00
#
_symmetry.space_group_name_H-M   'P 1'
#
loop_
_entity.id
_entity.type
_entity.pdbx_description
1 polymer ?
#
loop_
_entity_poly.entity_id
_entity_poly.type
_entity_poly.pdbx_seq_one_letter_code
_entity_poly.pdbx_strand_id
1 'polypeptide(L)'
;MEPGQHWGLVIAIFIGSRREDYRQVAKLGAPASIFQINEPILFGLPVIMNPLFFIPFILVQPVLAIITSIAYYTGFIPPITNIAPWTMPVGLGAFFNTNGSIAAMLLSLFNLGIATMIYLPFVIIANKAQNAIDSEVQSEEEIADSLKF
;
A
#
# COMPACT_ATOMS: atom_id res chain seq x y z
N MET A 1 12.84 -2.64 -5.56
CA MET A 1 11.55 -2.39 -4.92
C MET A 1 10.61 -1.80 -5.94
N GLU A 2 9.45 -2.40 -6.16
CA GLU A 2 8.47 -1.85 -7.09
C GLU A 2 7.85 -0.58 -6.47
N PRO A 3 7.94 0.57 -7.12
CA PRO A 3 7.53 1.86 -6.53
C PRO A 3 6.03 2.00 -6.28
N GLY A 4 5.20 1.11 -6.82
CA GLY A 4 3.74 1.16 -6.68
C GLY A 4 3.16 0.52 -5.42
N GLN A 5 3.92 -0.29 -4.68
CA GLN A 5 3.38 -1.14 -3.61
C GLN A 5 2.75 -0.35 -2.47
N HIS A 6 3.47 0.61 -1.92
CA HIS A 6 3.01 1.39 -0.76
C HIS A 6 1.91 2.37 -1.13
N TRP A 7 1.97 2.94 -2.32
CA TRP A 7 0.89 3.77 -2.86
C TRP A 7 -0.40 2.97 -3.05
N GLY A 8 -0.27 1.70 -3.44
CA GLY A 8 -1.41 0.79 -3.52
C GLY A 8 -2.13 0.65 -2.18
N LEU A 9 -1.38 0.52 -1.08
CA LEU A 9 -1.93 0.49 0.27
C LEU A 9 -2.59 1.83 0.66
N VAL A 10 -1.93 2.97 0.40
CA VAL A 10 -2.49 4.30 0.69
C VAL A 10 -3.82 4.51 -0.02
N ILE A 11 -3.87 4.22 -1.32
CA ILE A 11 -5.09 4.35 -2.13
C ILE A 11 -6.17 3.38 -1.64
N ALA A 12 -5.81 2.13 -1.33
CA ALA A 12 -6.74 1.14 -0.80
C ALA A 12 -7.36 1.59 0.54
N ILE A 13 -6.59 2.25 1.41
CA ILE A 13 -7.11 2.83 2.66
C ILE A 13 -8.08 3.98 2.37
N PHE A 14 -7.75 4.88 1.45
CA PHE A 14 -8.66 5.99 1.12
C PHE A 14 -9.98 5.51 0.54
N ILE A 15 -9.97 4.43 -0.24
CA ILE A 15 -11.16 3.85 -0.87
C ILE A 15 -11.92 2.92 0.09
N GLY A 16 -11.20 2.01 0.76
CA GLY A 16 -11.79 0.90 1.51
C GLY A 16 -11.96 1.16 3.00
N SER A 17 -11.20 2.09 3.59
CA SER A 17 -11.29 2.33 5.02
C SER A 17 -12.31 3.41 5.36
N ARG A 18 -13.18 3.09 6.33
CA ARG A 18 -14.08 4.04 6.99
C ARG A 18 -13.54 4.52 8.34
N ARG A 19 -12.44 3.95 8.81
CA ARG A 19 -11.83 4.31 10.10
C ARG A 19 -11.02 5.58 9.96
N GLU A 20 -11.26 6.51 10.86
CA GLU A 20 -10.53 7.79 10.91
C GLU A 20 -9.04 7.59 11.20
N ASP A 21 -8.69 6.63 12.07
CA ASP A 21 -7.30 6.33 12.46
C ASP A 21 -6.46 5.95 11.24
N TYR A 22 -6.93 5.00 10.43
CA TYR A 22 -6.24 4.57 9.22
C TYR A 22 -6.14 5.69 8.17
N ARG A 23 -7.21 6.47 8.05
CA ARG A 23 -7.24 7.61 7.13
C ARG A 23 -6.30 8.75 7.57
N GLN A 24 -6.18 9.00 8.86
CA GLN A 24 -5.24 10.00 9.38
C GLN A 24 -3.79 9.59 9.10
N VAL A 25 -3.43 8.34 9.39
CA VAL A 25 -2.09 7.82 9.07
C VAL A 25 -1.81 7.88 7.56
N ALA A 26 -2.78 7.49 6.73
CA ALA A 26 -2.65 7.59 5.28
C ALA A 26 -2.49 9.04 4.81
N LYS A 27 -3.23 10.00 5.36
CA LYS A 27 -3.11 11.43 5.04
C LYS A 27 -1.74 12.00 5.43
N LEU A 28 -1.24 11.64 6.61
CA LEU A 28 0.06 12.11 7.10
C LEU A 28 1.23 11.46 6.35
N GLY A 29 1.08 10.20 5.96
CA GLY A 29 2.10 9.44 5.22
C GLY A 29 2.09 9.67 3.71
N ALA A 30 0.95 10.10 3.13
CA ALA A 30 0.81 10.28 1.69
C ALA A 30 1.85 11.23 1.07
N PRO A 31 2.13 12.42 1.63
CA PRO A 31 3.15 13.32 1.07
C PRO A 31 4.54 12.70 1.03
N ALA A 32 4.93 11.98 2.09
CA ALA A 32 6.21 11.28 2.16
C ALA A 32 6.27 10.12 1.14
N SER A 33 5.16 9.38 0.99
CA SER A 33 5.06 8.27 0.03
C SER A 33 5.20 8.73 -1.42
N ILE A 34 4.88 9.98 -1.78
CA ILE A 34 5.15 10.52 -3.13
C ILE A 34 6.62 10.35 -3.48
N PHE A 35 7.50 10.57 -2.52
CA PHE A 35 8.95 10.43 -2.65
C PHE A 35 9.46 9.03 -2.24
N GLN A 36 8.58 8.01 -2.23
CA GLN A 36 8.90 6.62 -1.85
C GLN A 36 9.36 6.45 -0.37
N ILE A 37 9.11 7.45 0.48
CA ILE A 37 9.39 7.39 1.92
C ILE A 37 8.17 6.78 2.60
N ASN A 38 8.25 5.50 2.97
CA ASN A 38 7.10 4.71 3.37
C ASN A 38 7.03 4.43 4.87
N GLU A 39 8.05 4.82 5.61
CA GLU A 39 8.18 4.63 7.05
C GLU A 39 6.95 5.15 7.83
N PRO A 40 6.40 6.34 7.54
CA PRO A 40 5.23 6.84 8.28
C PRO A 40 4.01 5.92 8.16
N ILE A 41 3.85 5.24 7.02
CA ILE A 41 2.74 4.31 6.78
C ILE A 41 3.02 2.97 7.43
N LEU A 42 4.23 2.43 7.28
CA LEU A 42 4.61 1.13 7.82
C LEU A 42 4.54 1.09 9.35
N PHE A 43 4.95 2.18 10.01
CA PHE A 43 4.92 2.28 11.47
C PHE A 43 3.58 2.81 12.00
N GLY A 44 2.94 3.72 11.29
CA GLY A 44 1.66 4.28 11.70
C GLY A 44 0.49 3.29 11.61
N LEU A 45 0.53 2.34 10.68
CA LEU A 45 -0.50 1.29 10.52
C LEU A 45 -0.11 -0.04 11.16
N PRO A 46 0.93 -0.15 11.96
CA PRO A 46 1.75 -1.31 12.31
C PRO A 46 1.60 -2.50 11.35
N VAL A 47 1.89 -2.23 10.05
CA VAL A 47 1.70 -3.19 8.96
C VAL A 47 2.37 -4.53 9.24
N ILE A 48 3.55 -4.51 9.83
CA ILE A 48 4.34 -5.72 10.14
C ILE A 48 3.71 -6.53 11.28
N MET A 49 3.06 -5.87 12.24
CA MET A 49 2.47 -6.52 13.41
C MET A 49 1.02 -6.97 13.18
N ASN A 50 0.37 -6.47 12.14
CA ASN A 50 -1.00 -6.83 11.82
C ASN A 50 -1.01 -7.81 10.62
N PRO A 51 -1.37 -9.09 10.82
CA PRO A 51 -1.36 -10.10 9.75
C PRO A 51 -2.25 -9.73 8.58
N LEU A 52 -3.32 -8.96 8.79
CA LEU A 52 -4.22 -8.51 7.72
C LEU A 52 -3.57 -7.52 6.76
N PHE A 53 -2.57 -6.75 7.20
CA PHE A 53 -1.77 -5.89 6.34
C PHE A 53 -0.47 -6.56 5.89
N PHE A 54 0.09 -7.44 6.70
CA PHE A 54 1.34 -8.13 6.44
C PHE A 54 1.23 -9.13 5.28
N ILE A 55 0.12 -9.88 5.23
CA ILE A 55 -0.11 -10.86 4.14
C ILE A 55 -0.12 -10.18 2.76
N PRO A 56 -0.95 -9.15 2.49
CA PRO A 56 -0.92 -8.49 1.20
C PRO A 56 0.41 -7.77 0.94
N PHE A 57 1.08 -7.27 1.98
CA PHE A 57 2.40 -6.66 1.86
C PHE A 57 3.44 -7.62 1.27
N ILE A 58 3.44 -8.89 1.71
CA ILE A 58 4.32 -9.92 1.15
C ILE A 58 3.86 -10.36 -0.25
N LEU A 59 2.55 -10.49 -0.48
CA LEU A 59 2.00 -11.01 -1.74
C LEU A 59 2.13 -10.04 -2.91
N VAL A 60 2.01 -8.75 -2.66
CA VAL A 60 2.07 -7.72 -3.72
C VAL A 60 3.43 -7.70 -4.40
N GLN A 61 4.53 -7.85 -3.66
CA GLN A 61 5.89 -7.81 -4.19
C GLN A 61 6.14 -8.83 -5.32
N PRO A 62 5.95 -10.15 -5.09
CA PRO A 62 6.20 -11.14 -6.14
C PRO A 62 5.21 -11.01 -7.31
N VAL A 63 3.96 -10.62 -7.06
CA VAL A 63 2.97 -10.43 -8.13
C VAL A 63 3.41 -9.30 -9.07
N LEU A 64 3.78 -8.14 -8.54
CA LEU A 64 4.26 -7.02 -9.35
C LEU A 64 5.57 -7.35 -10.06
N ALA A 65 6.48 -8.07 -9.38
CA ALA A 65 7.73 -8.52 -9.98
C ALA A 65 7.52 -9.46 -11.17
N ILE A 66 6.59 -10.41 -11.06
CA ILE A 66 6.24 -11.32 -12.16
C ILE A 66 5.67 -10.54 -13.34
N ILE A 67 4.73 -9.62 -13.11
CA ILE A 67 4.11 -8.80 -14.18
C ILE A 67 5.17 -7.97 -14.89
N THR A 68 6.04 -7.30 -14.14
CA THR A 68 7.13 -6.50 -14.70
C THR A 68 8.13 -7.36 -15.48
N SER A 69 8.45 -8.56 -14.97
CA SER A 69 9.34 -9.51 -15.67
C SER A 69 8.74 -9.98 -16.98
N ILE A 70 7.45 -10.33 -17.01
CA ILE A 70 6.76 -10.73 -18.24
C ILE A 70 6.80 -9.58 -19.26
N ALA A 71 6.49 -8.36 -18.84
CA ALA A 71 6.53 -7.19 -19.71
C ALA A 71 7.94 -6.92 -20.28
N TYR A 72 8.98 -7.20 -19.50
CA TYR A 72 10.37 -7.10 -19.95
C TYR A 72 10.72 -8.20 -20.96
N TYR A 73 10.39 -9.46 -20.68
CA TYR A 73 10.67 -10.59 -21.58
C TYR A 73 9.90 -10.55 -22.89
N THR A 74 8.70 -9.99 -22.90
CA THR A 74 7.90 -9.77 -24.11
C THR A 74 8.41 -8.60 -24.97
N GLY A 75 9.40 -7.84 -24.48
CA GLY A 75 9.92 -6.66 -25.17
C GLY A 75 8.99 -5.45 -25.13
N PHE A 76 7.95 -5.48 -24.28
CA PHE A 76 7.04 -4.36 -24.11
C PHE A 76 7.72 -3.14 -23.47
N ILE A 77 8.69 -3.40 -22.59
CA ILE A 77 9.53 -2.37 -21.97
C ILE A 77 10.98 -2.50 -22.44
N PRO A 78 11.63 -1.38 -22.78
CA PRO A 78 13.06 -1.40 -23.10
C PRO A 78 13.90 -1.72 -21.86
N PRO A 79 15.15 -2.18 -22.04
CA PRO A 79 16.06 -2.45 -20.93
C PRO A 79 16.34 -1.20 -20.10
N ILE A 80 16.61 -1.41 -18.82
CA ILE A 80 17.03 -0.35 -17.91
C ILE A 80 18.41 0.12 -18.31
N THR A 81 18.53 1.39 -18.70
CA THR A 81 19.78 2.01 -19.14
C THR A 81 20.30 3.06 -18.15
N ASN A 82 19.41 3.58 -17.33
CA ASN A 82 19.73 4.63 -16.35
C ASN A 82 19.33 4.18 -14.95
N ILE A 83 19.94 4.79 -13.95
CA ILE A 83 19.57 4.58 -12.54
C ILE A 83 18.93 5.87 -12.03
N ALA A 84 17.62 5.86 -11.90
CA ALA A 84 16.91 6.96 -11.27
C ALA A 84 17.07 6.93 -9.72
N PRO A 85 17.07 8.08 -9.06
CA PRO A 85 17.01 8.13 -7.60
C PRO A 85 15.81 7.35 -7.09
N TRP A 86 15.99 6.59 -6.02
CA TRP A 86 14.94 5.75 -5.41
C TRP A 86 13.76 6.57 -4.85
N THR A 87 13.95 7.88 -4.63
CA THR A 87 12.93 8.83 -4.16
C THR A 87 12.03 9.36 -5.27
N MET A 88 12.20 8.91 -6.52
CA MET A 88 11.33 9.38 -7.61
C MET A 88 9.89 8.90 -7.46
N PRO A 89 8.91 9.75 -7.76
CA PRO A 89 7.51 9.37 -7.77
C PRO A 89 7.21 8.18 -8.68
N VAL A 90 6.12 7.45 -8.36
CA VAL A 90 5.63 6.31 -9.17
C VAL A 90 5.42 6.76 -10.62
N GLY A 91 5.89 5.94 -11.55
CA GLY A 91 5.83 6.23 -12.99
C GLY A 91 7.05 7.01 -13.50
N LEU A 92 7.47 8.08 -12.82
CA LEU A 92 8.63 8.87 -13.25
C LEU A 92 9.93 8.07 -13.11
N GLY A 93 10.11 7.30 -12.04
CA GLY A 93 11.27 6.43 -11.86
C GLY A 93 11.39 5.41 -13.00
N ALA A 94 10.29 4.76 -13.38
CA ALA A 94 10.28 3.83 -14.51
C ALA A 94 10.59 4.53 -15.83
N PHE A 95 10.03 5.70 -16.06
CA PHE A 95 10.30 6.52 -17.25
C PHE A 95 11.78 6.89 -17.38
N PHE A 96 12.41 7.36 -16.30
CA PHE A 96 13.82 7.72 -16.32
C PHE A 96 14.76 6.51 -16.45
N ASN A 97 14.46 5.41 -15.77
CA ASN A 97 15.25 4.18 -15.82
C ASN A 97 15.30 3.56 -17.23
N THR A 98 14.26 3.75 -18.02
CA THR A 98 14.10 3.21 -19.37
C THR A 98 14.33 4.24 -20.48
N ASN A 99 15.09 5.29 -20.18
CA ASN A 99 15.44 6.35 -21.15
C ASN A 99 14.22 7.02 -21.81
N GLY A 100 13.17 7.29 -21.03
CA GLY A 100 12.00 8.01 -21.51
C GLY A 100 10.88 7.13 -22.09
N SER A 101 10.83 5.85 -21.75
CA SER A 101 9.78 4.96 -22.22
C SER A 101 8.45 5.23 -21.54
N ILE A 102 7.46 5.68 -22.33
CA ILE A 102 6.08 5.88 -21.87
C ILE A 102 5.44 4.52 -21.50
N ALA A 103 5.80 3.44 -22.20
CA ALA A 103 5.31 2.10 -21.89
C ALA A 103 5.71 1.65 -20.48
N ALA A 104 6.95 1.92 -20.05
CA ALA A 104 7.41 1.63 -18.70
C ALA A 104 6.68 2.47 -17.63
N MET A 105 6.40 3.73 -17.93
CA MET A 105 5.60 4.59 -17.06
C MET A 105 4.18 4.07 -16.90
N LEU A 106 3.52 3.70 -18.01
CA LEU A 106 2.17 3.15 -17.99
C LEU A 106 2.11 1.81 -17.25
N LEU A 107 3.11 0.94 -17.42
CA LEU A 107 3.20 -0.31 -16.68
C LEU A 107 3.34 -0.07 -15.17
N SER A 108 4.12 0.92 -14.76
CA SER A 108 4.26 1.29 -13.35
C SER A 108 2.93 1.77 -12.75
N LEU A 109 2.15 2.55 -13.49
CA LEU A 109 0.81 2.98 -13.08
C LEU A 109 -0.19 1.81 -13.07
N PHE A 110 -0.08 0.89 -14.00
CA PHE A 110 -0.88 -0.33 -14.03
C PHE A 110 -0.58 -1.22 -12.81
N ASN A 111 0.70 -1.41 -12.48
CA ASN A 111 1.13 -2.11 -11.28
C ASN A 111 0.60 -1.46 -9.99
N LEU A 112 0.55 -0.13 -9.93
CA LEU A 112 -0.08 0.60 -8.84
C LEU A 112 -1.58 0.23 -8.70
N GLY A 113 -2.31 0.14 -9.82
CA GLY A 113 -3.70 -0.31 -9.81
C GLY A 113 -3.86 -1.73 -9.28
N ILE A 114 -3.01 -2.66 -9.73
CA ILE A 114 -3.01 -4.05 -9.25
C ILE A 114 -2.70 -4.12 -7.75
N ALA A 115 -1.68 -3.40 -7.29
CA ALA A 115 -1.37 -3.33 -5.87
C ALA A 115 -2.58 -2.85 -5.05
N THR A 116 -3.25 -1.80 -5.50
CA THR A 116 -4.47 -1.28 -4.87
C THR A 116 -5.57 -2.34 -4.81
N MET A 117 -5.80 -3.07 -5.90
CA MET A 117 -6.81 -4.14 -5.94
C MET A 117 -6.49 -5.29 -4.99
N ILE A 118 -5.22 -5.64 -4.82
CA ILE A 118 -4.80 -6.69 -3.87
C ILE A 118 -5.00 -6.21 -2.42
N TYR A 119 -4.64 -4.95 -2.11
CA TYR A 119 -4.79 -4.43 -0.75
C TYR A 119 -6.25 -4.19 -0.34
N LEU A 120 -7.12 -3.86 -1.27
CA LEU A 120 -8.51 -3.44 -0.99
C LEU A 120 -9.31 -4.45 -0.15
N PRO A 121 -9.38 -5.76 -0.48
CA PRO A 121 -10.12 -6.73 0.33
C PRO A 121 -9.55 -6.86 1.74
N PHE A 122 -8.23 -6.80 1.89
CA PHE A 122 -7.59 -6.91 3.21
C PHE A 122 -7.85 -5.68 4.08
N VAL A 123 -7.85 -4.48 3.50
CA VAL A 123 -8.23 -3.24 4.21
C VAL A 123 -9.69 -3.32 4.69
N ILE A 124 -10.60 -3.83 3.87
CA ILE A 124 -12.01 -3.99 4.26
C ILE A 124 -12.16 -5.01 5.40
N ILE A 125 -11.44 -6.12 5.34
CA ILE A 125 -11.44 -7.14 6.40
C ILE A 125 -10.83 -6.57 7.69
N ALA A 126 -9.71 -5.83 7.59
CA ALA A 126 -9.08 -5.19 8.73
C ALA A 126 -10.01 -4.19 9.43
N ASN A 127 -10.78 -3.41 8.66
CA ASN A 127 -11.80 -2.52 9.23
C ASN A 127 -12.86 -3.28 10.02
N LYS A 128 -13.35 -4.40 9.48
CA LYS A 128 -14.39 -5.22 10.16
C LYS A 128 -13.84 -5.86 11.44
N ALA A 129 -12.64 -6.43 11.37
CA ALA A 129 -12.01 -7.09 12.51
C ALA A 129 -11.76 -6.10 13.64
N GLN A 130 -11.24 -4.92 13.34
CA GLN A 130 -10.95 -3.91 14.35
C GLN A 130 -12.24 -3.32 14.96
N ASN A 131 -13.27 -3.09 14.15
CA ASN A 131 -14.55 -2.61 14.66
C ASN A 131 -15.22 -3.64 15.61
N ALA A 132 -15.05 -4.93 15.36
CA ALA A 132 -15.53 -5.98 16.28
C ALA A 132 -14.79 -5.93 17.62
N ILE A 133 -13.46 -5.80 17.58
CA ILE A 133 -12.63 -5.67 18.79
C ILE A 133 -13.03 -4.42 19.60
N ASP A 134 -13.17 -3.27 18.92
CA ASP A 134 -13.54 -2.02 19.59
C ASP A 134 -14.93 -2.12 20.25
N SER A 135 -15.88 -2.83 19.63
CA SER A 135 -17.22 -3.04 20.22
C SER A 135 -17.19 -3.97 21.42
N GLU A 136 -16.33 -4.98 21.43
CA GLU A 136 -16.12 -5.86 22.60
C GLU A 136 -15.50 -5.09 23.76
N VAL A 137 -14.47 -4.31 23.51
CA VAL A 137 -13.80 -3.49 24.54
C VAL A 137 -14.77 -2.48 25.16
N GLN A 138 -15.59 -1.80 24.36
CA GLN A 138 -16.60 -0.88 24.86
C GLN A 138 -17.64 -1.58 25.74
N SER A 139 -18.09 -2.77 25.37
CA SER A 139 -19.03 -3.53 26.18
C SER A 139 -18.43 -4.00 27.52
N GLU A 140 -17.16 -4.37 27.54
CA GLU A 140 -16.46 -4.74 28.77
C GLU A 140 -16.25 -3.53 29.70
N GLU A 141 -15.92 -2.35 29.14
CA GLU A 141 -15.80 -1.11 29.90
C GLU A 141 -17.13 -0.67 30.51
N GLU A 142 -18.23 -0.79 29.77
CA GLU A 142 -19.61 -0.48 30.24
C GLU A 142 -20.02 -1.40 31.39
N ILE A 143 -19.70 -2.70 31.28
CA ILE A 143 -19.95 -3.68 32.35
C ILE A 143 -19.10 -3.37 33.58
N ALA A 144 -17.80 -3.09 33.39
CA ALA A 144 -16.90 -2.77 34.47
C ALA A 144 -17.31 -1.49 35.23
N ASP A 145 -17.85 -0.49 34.53
CA ASP A 145 -18.32 0.76 35.11
C ASP A 145 -19.64 0.56 35.86
N SER A 146 -20.52 -0.31 35.36
CA SER A 146 -21.78 -0.69 36.04
C SER A 146 -21.55 -1.48 37.34
N LEU A 147 -20.43 -2.15 37.49
CA LEU A 147 -20.09 -2.93 38.69
C LEU A 147 -19.39 -2.10 39.77
N LYS A 148 -19.02 -0.83 39.49
CA LYS A 148 -18.40 0.08 40.47
C LYS A 148 -19.38 0.76 41.40
N PHE A 149 -20.67 0.57 41.24
CA PHE A 149 -21.75 1.01 42.13
C PHE A 149 -22.30 -0.19 42.91
#